data_e2a0b42bc85a1c568137add01bb4af80
#
_entry.id   e2a0b42bc85a1c568137add01bb4af80
#
_cell.length_a   1.000
_cell.length_b   1.000
_cell.length_c   1.000
_cell.angle_alpha   90.00
_cell.angle_beta   90.00
_cell.angle_gamma   90.00
#
_symmetry.space_group_name_H-M   'P 1'
#
loop_
_entity.id
_entity.type
_entity.pdbx_description
1 polymer ?
#
loop_
_entity_poly.entity_id
_entity_poly.type
_entity_poly.pdbx_seq_one_letter_code
_entity_poly.pdbx_strand_id
1 'polypeptide(L)'
;MKKLLLSAAILLCGVTAFAQTNFQTFYDFGRKHFTTTLEGFHTDNWGNTFFFIDYDYNNRNSKGTVVSPHNTYFEIARCLNFWQNSALAPLSLQVEYNGGFGTFGNMAGAFPVNNAFLFGVDYFLHSADFNNTLNFKLLYKQFIDLYSQVPFQFTTVWGCQDLFGAPGLRFSGFVDVWCEGHNTVVLSEPQLWYSFGTEHFNLGGEVELSYNFAGMEGFHILPCLGMKWVF
;
A
#
# COMPACT_ATOMS: atom_id res chain seq x y z
N MET A 1 25.46 14.29 26.35
CA MET A 1 25.21 12.86 26.48
C MET A 1 23.89 12.54 27.20
N LYS A 2 23.56 13.08 28.39
CA LYS A 2 22.31 12.77 29.11
C LYS A 2 21.02 13.17 28.37
N LYS A 3 21.04 14.25 27.58
CA LYS A 3 19.86 14.70 26.79
C LYS A 3 19.62 13.81 25.55
N LEU A 4 20.66 13.23 24.96
CA LEU A 4 20.55 12.29 23.84
C LEU A 4 19.97 10.94 24.30
N LEU A 5 20.35 10.46 25.48
CA LEU A 5 19.82 9.24 26.09
C LEU A 5 18.35 9.39 26.49
N LEU A 6 17.92 10.58 26.93
CA LEU A 6 16.53 10.85 27.26
C LEU A 6 15.66 10.90 26.00
N SER A 7 16.16 11.47 24.89
CA SER A 7 15.45 11.49 23.61
C SER A 7 15.34 10.08 23.00
N ALA A 8 16.37 9.24 23.13
CA ALA A 8 16.31 7.85 22.71
C ALA A 8 15.38 7.00 23.58
N ALA A 9 15.30 7.29 24.91
CA ALA A 9 14.38 6.60 25.81
C ALA A 9 12.92 7.00 25.55
N ILE A 10 12.66 8.25 25.17
CA ILE A 10 11.29 8.70 24.81
C ILE A 10 10.84 8.08 23.46
N LEU A 11 11.75 7.86 22.53
CA LEU A 11 11.48 7.12 21.29
C LEU A 11 11.19 5.62 21.55
N LEU A 12 11.83 5.02 22.58
CA LEU A 12 11.62 3.61 22.94
C LEU A 12 10.39 3.37 23.81
N CYS A 13 9.93 4.35 24.58
CA CYS A 13 8.74 4.22 25.44
C CYS A 13 7.40 4.55 24.75
N GLY A 14 7.41 5.00 23.50
CA GLY A 14 6.22 5.37 22.71
C GLY A 14 5.59 4.23 21.89
N VAL A 15 6.08 2.99 21.97
CA VAL A 15 5.68 1.92 21.06
C VAL A 15 4.93 0.81 21.82
N THR A 16 3.80 1.16 22.44
CA THR A 16 2.77 0.17 22.78
C THR A 16 1.45 0.45 22.07
N ALA A 17 1.51 1.04 20.92
CA ALA A 17 0.40 1.10 20.01
C ALA A 17 0.59 -0.06 19.01
N PHE A 18 -0.48 -0.81 18.77
CA PHE A 18 -0.49 -1.95 17.83
C PHE A 18 -0.16 -1.46 16.42
N ALA A 19 1.11 -1.28 16.14
CA ALA A 19 1.63 -0.94 14.81
C ALA A 19 2.07 -2.24 14.16
N GLN A 20 1.35 -2.71 13.16
CA GLN A 20 1.85 -3.76 12.28
C GLN A 20 2.68 -3.09 11.19
N THR A 21 3.99 -3.19 11.33
CA THR A 21 4.94 -2.80 10.28
C THR A 21 5.52 -4.06 9.69
N ASN A 22 5.65 -4.10 8.39
CA ASN A 22 6.23 -5.23 7.70
C ASN A 22 7.15 -4.78 6.57
N PHE A 23 8.09 -5.65 6.22
CA PHE A 23 8.96 -5.50 5.08
C PHE A 23 8.72 -6.66 4.13
N GLN A 24 8.48 -6.33 2.86
CA GLN A 24 8.17 -7.29 1.81
C GLN A 24 9.24 -7.20 0.71
N THR A 25 9.47 -8.33 0.06
CA THR A 25 10.29 -8.39 -1.14
C THR A 25 9.57 -9.27 -2.14
N PHE A 26 9.35 -8.74 -3.34
CA PHE A 26 8.69 -9.43 -4.43
C PHE A 26 9.64 -9.60 -5.61
N TYR A 27 9.42 -10.65 -6.37
CA TYR A 27 9.91 -10.76 -7.74
C TYR A 27 8.74 -10.73 -8.71
N ASP A 28 8.69 -9.69 -9.53
CA ASP A 28 7.70 -9.50 -10.58
C ASP A 28 8.13 -10.29 -11.84
N PHE A 29 7.33 -11.30 -12.20
CA PHE A 29 7.61 -12.13 -13.37
C PHE A 29 7.27 -11.44 -14.69
N GLY A 30 6.35 -10.48 -14.67
CA GLY A 30 5.96 -9.69 -15.85
C GLY A 30 7.00 -8.64 -16.20
N ARG A 31 7.42 -7.84 -15.24
CA ARG A 31 8.41 -6.75 -15.40
C ARG A 31 9.85 -7.22 -15.19
N LYS A 32 10.06 -8.42 -14.64
CA LYS A 32 11.37 -9.08 -14.41
C LYS A 32 12.31 -8.28 -13.53
N HIS A 33 11.80 -7.74 -12.45
CA HIS A 33 12.58 -7.04 -11.42
C HIS A 33 12.13 -7.41 -10.01
N PHE A 34 12.93 -6.97 -9.03
CA PHE A 34 12.55 -7.04 -7.62
C PHE A 34 11.91 -5.72 -7.19
N THR A 35 10.91 -5.83 -6.32
CA THR A 35 10.33 -4.72 -5.56
C THR A 35 10.53 -4.99 -4.08
N THR A 36 10.84 -3.96 -3.30
CA THR A 36 10.79 -4.02 -1.84
C THR A 36 9.78 -3.01 -1.33
N THR A 37 8.93 -3.45 -0.40
CA THR A 37 7.88 -2.66 0.22
C THR A 37 8.10 -2.57 1.72
N LEU A 38 8.09 -1.36 2.26
CA LEU A 38 7.91 -1.12 3.69
C LEU A 38 6.48 -0.65 3.89
N GLU A 39 5.69 -1.41 4.62
CA GLU A 39 4.28 -1.12 4.89
C GLU A 39 4.04 -1.02 6.38
N GLY A 40 3.16 -0.10 6.79
CA GLY A 40 2.75 0.04 8.18
C GLY A 40 1.28 0.40 8.33
N PHE A 41 0.65 -0.21 9.32
CA PHE A 41 -0.70 0.10 9.77
C PHE A 41 -0.70 0.36 11.27
N HIS A 42 -1.18 1.52 11.67
CA HIS A 42 -1.21 1.95 13.06
C HIS A 42 -2.59 2.46 13.44
N THR A 43 -3.15 1.97 14.54
CA THR A 43 -4.43 2.43 15.09
C THR A 43 -4.20 3.26 16.35
N ASP A 44 -5.04 4.26 16.55
CA ASP A 44 -5.09 5.08 17.77
C ASP A 44 -6.54 5.41 18.16
N ASN A 45 -6.71 6.24 19.18
CA ASN A 45 -8.04 6.63 19.69
C ASN A 45 -8.88 7.45 18.69
N TRP A 46 -8.29 7.93 17.60
CA TRP A 46 -8.95 8.78 16.60
C TRP A 46 -9.18 8.07 15.26
N GLY A 47 -8.59 6.89 15.09
CA GLY A 47 -8.70 6.16 13.83
C GLY A 47 -7.45 5.35 13.50
N ASN A 48 -6.99 5.45 12.25
CA ASN A 48 -5.81 4.70 11.82
C ASN A 48 -4.95 5.50 10.82
N THR A 49 -3.68 5.13 10.75
CA THR A 49 -2.73 5.58 9.73
C THR A 49 -2.23 4.36 8.99
N PHE A 50 -2.30 4.41 7.68
CA PHE A 50 -1.70 3.43 6.78
C PHE A 50 -0.63 4.12 5.94
N PHE A 51 0.47 3.44 5.69
CA PHE A 51 1.46 3.90 4.73
C PHE A 51 2.17 2.72 4.10
N PHE A 52 2.68 2.92 2.89
CA PHE A 52 3.70 2.05 2.30
C PHE A 52 4.66 2.85 1.43
N ILE A 53 5.83 2.27 1.20
CA ILE A 53 6.85 2.77 0.27
C ILE A 53 7.37 1.58 -0.51
N ASP A 54 7.32 1.71 -1.84
CA ASP A 54 7.88 0.75 -2.78
C ASP A 54 9.16 1.27 -3.41
N TYR A 55 10.08 0.34 -3.64
CA TYR A 55 11.27 0.53 -4.45
C TYR A 55 11.38 -0.57 -5.50
N ASP A 56 11.31 -0.19 -6.77
CA ASP A 56 11.49 -1.10 -7.91
C ASP A 56 12.94 -1.08 -8.38
N TYR A 57 13.59 -2.25 -8.42
CA TYR A 57 15.01 -2.38 -8.72
C TYR A 57 15.22 -2.81 -10.17
N ASN A 58 15.31 -1.84 -11.08
CA ASN A 58 15.51 -2.11 -12.50
C ASN A 58 16.53 -1.20 -13.21
N ASN A 59 17.19 -0.28 -12.49
CA ASN A 59 18.32 0.43 -13.05
C ASN A 59 19.50 -0.51 -13.24
N ARG A 60 19.92 -0.68 -14.50
CA ARG A 60 20.99 -1.61 -14.88
C ARG A 60 22.17 -0.86 -15.48
N ASN A 61 23.38 -1.27 -15.13
CA ASN A 61 24.59 -0.80 -15.79
C ASN A 61 24.75 -1.44 -17.19
N SER A 62 25.80 -1.06 -17.90
CA SER A 62 26.10 -1.59 -19.24
C SER A 62 26.34 -3.10 -19.31
N LYS A 63 26.57 -3.76 -18.16
CA LYS A 63 26.73 -5.21 -18.03
C LYS A 63 25.41 -5.92 -17.65
N GLY A 64 24.29 -5.18 -17.54
CA GLY A 64 23.00 -5.72 -17.15
C GLY A 64 22.83 -5.93 -15.64
N THR A 65 23.79 -5.55 -14.80
CA THR A 65 23.70 -5.67 -13.34
C THR A 65 22.82 -4.55 -12.78
N VAL A 66 21.88 -4.89 -11.92
CA VAL A 66 21.05 -3.93 -11.18
C VAL A 66 21.96 -3.16 -10.21
N VAL A 67 21.93 -1.84 -10.25
CA VAL A 67 22.79 -0.95 -9.47
C VAL A 67 22.04 -0.01 -8.54
N SER A 68 20.75 0.22 -8.80
CA SER A 68 19.90 1.09 -7.96
C SER A 68 18.42 0.87 -8.21
N PRO A 69 17.54 1.40 -7.34
CA PRO A 69 16.12 1.53 -7.66
C PRO A 69 15.91 2.32 -8.94
N HIS A 70 14.87 1.95 -9.68
CA HIS A 70 14.40 2.62 -10.90
C HIS A 70 13.20 3.50 -10.60
N ASN A 71 12.34 3.05 -9.72
CA ASN A 71 11.12 3.74 -9.33
C ASN A 71 10.95 3.66 -7.81
N THR A 72 10.33 4.68 -7.25
CA THR A 72 9.80 4.65 -5.89
C THR A 72 8.40 5.22 -5.91
N TYR A 73 7.50 4.59 -5.17
CA TYR A 73 6.14 5.06 -4.96
C TYR A 73 5.78 4.92 -3.50
N PHE A 74 5.00 5.84 -2.97
CA PHE A 74 4.53 5.75 -1.60
C PHE A 74 3.13 6.34 -1.45
N GLU A 75 2.43 5.83 -0.46
CA GLU A 75 1.16 6.37 0.00
C GLU A 75 1.21 6.57 1.51
N ILE A 76 0.53 7.60 1.98
CA ILE A 76 0.24 7.80 3.38
C ILE A 76 -1.20 8.26 3.53
N ALA A 77 -2.00 7.47 4.24
CA ALA A 77 -3.41 7.71 4.48
C ALA A 77 -3.68 7.83 5.98
N ARG A 78 -4.51 8.80 6.35
CA ARG A 78 -5.02 8.97 7.71
C ARG A 78 -6.54 8.92 7.70
N CYS A 79 -7.13 7.94 8.39
CA CYS A 79 -8.55 7.86 8.68
C CYS A 79 -8.83 8.45 10.06
N LEU A 80 -9.85 9.30 10.17
CA LEU A 80 -10.33 9.93 11.39
C LEU A 80 -11.78 9.54 11.63
N ASN A 81 -12.04 8.82 12.72
CA ASN A 81 -13.36 8.40 13.13
C ASN A 81 -13.85 9.20 14.33
N PHE A 82 -14.74 10.15 14.07
CA PHE A 82 -15.33 11.00 15.11
C PHE A 82 -16.62 10.40 15.70
N TRP A 83 -17.13 9.28 15.13
CA TRP A 83 -18.45 8.73 15.42
C TRP A 83 -18.42 7.36 16.10
N GLN A 84 -17.32 6.99 16.74
CA GLN A 84 -17.03 5.66 17.29
C GLN A 84 -18.13 5.07 18.18
N ASN A 85 -18.89 5.93 18.89
CA ASN A 85 -19.95 5.53 19.82
C ASN A 85 -21.36 5.73 19.24
N SER A 86 -21.52 5.71 17.92
CA SER A 86 -22.78 5.95 17.24
C SER A 86 -23.05 4.91 16.16
N ALA A 87 -24.22 4.97 15.55
CA ALA A 87 -24.55 4.15 14.38
C ALA A 87 -23.63 4.41 13.16
N LEU A 88 -22.90 5.51 13.17
CA LEU A 88 -21.91 5.87 12.13
C LEU A 88 -20.49 5.38 12.48
N ALA A 89 -20.32 4.54 13.50
CA ALA A 89 -19.01 4.00 13.89
C ALA A 89 -18.19 3.38 12.72
N PRO A 90 -18.80 2.74 11.70
CA PRO A 90 -18.04 2.26 10.54
C PRO A 90 -17.49 3.36 9.64
N LEU A 91 -17.94 4.62 9.74
CA LEU A 91 -17.58 5.70 8.84
C LEU A 91 -16.41 6.52 9.39
N SER A 92 -15.38 6.73 8.59
CA SER A 92 -14.26 7.62 8.86
C SER A 92 -14.11 8.67 7.75
N LEU A 93 -13.54 9.81 8.09
CA LEU A 93 -12.98 10.72 7.08
C LEU A 93 -11.55 10.29 6.76
N GLN A 94 -11.18 10.32 5.49
CA GLN A 94 -9.82 10.00 5.05
C GLN A 94 -9.17 11.19 4.37
N VAL A 95 -7.90 11.41 4.71
CA VAL A 95 -6.97 12.25 3.96
C VAL A 95 -5.77 11.39 3.58
N GLU A 96 -5.28 11.58 2.35
CA GLU A 96 -4.21 10.76 1.81
C GLU A 96 -3.33 11.55 0.87
N TYR A 97 -2.06 11.19 0.80
CA TYR A 97 -1.12 11.66 -0.20
C TYR A 97 -0.44 10.48 -0.85
N ASN A 98 -0.44 10.46 -2.17
CA ASN A 98 0.21 9.47 -3.01
C ASN A 98 1.27 10.15 -3.84
N GLY A 99 2.44 9.54 -3.99
CA GLY A 99 3.48 10.15 -4.77
C GLY A 99 4.71 9.28 -4.95
N GLY A 100 5.67 9.82 -5.67
CA GLY A 100 6.92 9.14 -5.94
C GLY A 100 7.65 9.74 -7.12
N PHE A 101 8.67 9.05 -7.54
CA PHE A 101 9.40 9.39 -8.76
C PHE A 101 9.99 8.14 -9.39
N GLY A 102 10.09 8.17 -10.73
CA GLY A 102 10.85 7.21 -11.51
C GLY A 102 12.08 7.85 -12.13
N THR A 103 13.03 7.04 -12.56
CA THR A 103 14.23 7.49 -13.27
C THR A 103 14.24 6.92 -14.69
N PHE A 104 14.69 7.72 -15.64
CA PHE A 104 15.03 7.21 -16.97
C PHE A 104 16.27 6.34 -16.88
N GLY A 105 16.38 5.39 -17.79
CA GLY A 105 17.51 4.45 -17.82
C GLY A 105 18.87 5.15 -17.65
N ASN A 106 19.77 4.50 -16.93
CA ASN A 106 21.08 5.01 -16.52
C ASN A 106 21.06 6.27 -15.64
N MET A 107 19.95 6.52 -14.94
CA MET A 107 19.77 7.69 -14.05
C MET A 107 19.97 9.03 -14.77
N ALA A 108 19.72 9.10 -16.07
CA ALA A 108 19.92 10.30 -16.89
C ALA A 108 18.90 11.42 -16.60
N GLY A 109 17.89 11.14 -15.77
CA GLY A 109 16.88 12.09 -15.35
C GLY A 109 15.80 11.39 -14.54
N ALA A 110 14.90 12.16 -13.94
CA ALA A 110 13.78 11.67 -13.13
C ALA A 110 12.47 12.30 -13.60
N PHE A 111 11.36 11.61 -13.32
CA PHE A 111 10.01 12.09 -13.56
C PHE A 111 9.12 11.81 -12.33
N PRO A 112 8.14 12.66 -12.03
CA PRO A 112 7.18 12.42 -10.94
C PRO A 112 6.22 11.29 -11.32
N VAL A 113 5.79 10.52 -10.31
CA VAL A 113 4.75 9.50 -10.46
C VAL A 113 3.44 10.11 -9.99
N ASN A 114 2.70 10.72 -10.89
CA ASN A 114 1.33 11.25 -10.75
C ASN A 114 0.89 11.60 -9.31
N ASN A 115 1.64 12.52 -8.66
CA ASN A 115 1.42 12.89 -7.27
C ASN A 115 0.00 13.42 -7.07
N ALA A 116 -0.67 12.97 -6.00
CA ALA A 116 -2.06 13.33 -5.72
C ALA A 116 -2.34 13.48 -4.23
N PHE A 117 -3.26 14.39 -3.91
CA PHE A 117 -3.95 14.42 -2.62
C PHE A 117 -5.33 13.79 -2.77
N LEU A 118 -5.74 12.99 -1.78
CA LEU A 118 -7.05 12.36 -1.75
C LEU A 118 -7.77 12.74 -0.46
N PHE A 119 -9.09 12.98 -0.58
CA PHE A 119 -9.96 13.38 0.53
C PHE A 119 -11.30 12.70 0.38
N GLY A 120 -11.83 12.12 1.44
CA GLY A 120 -13.15 11.52 1.33
C GLY A 120 -13.53 10.70 2.55
N VAL A 121 -14.22 9.61 2.28
CA VAL A 121 -14.79 8.74 3.31
C VAL A 121 -14.30 7.31 3.14
N ASP A 122 -14.16 6.63 4.27
CA ASP A 122 -13.89 5.20 4.38
C ASP A 122 -15.00 4.56 5.22
N TYR A 123 -15.66 3.54 4.68
CA TYR A 123 -16.66 2.75 5.37
C TYR A 123 -16.09 1.37 5.65
N PHE A 124 -15.83 1.08 6.94
CA PHE A 124 -15.14 -0.11 7.40
C PHE A 124 -16.12 -1.14 7.98
N LEU A 125 -16.10 -2.34 7.40
CA LEU A 125 -16.82 -3.50 7.88
C LEU A 125 -15.85 -4.55 8.38
N HIS A 126 -16.21 -5.25 9.44
CA HIS A 126 -15.40 -6.33 10.00
C HIS A 126 -16.24 -7.40 10.70
N SER A 127 -15.72 -8.62 10.76
CA SER A 127 -16.22 -9.66 11.66
C SER A 127 -15.92 -9.31 13.12
N ALA A 128 -16.63 -9.93 14.08
CA ALA A 128 -16.48 -9.63 15.50
C ALA A 128 -15.04 -9.85 16.02
N ASP A 129 -14.30 -10.74 15.41
CA ASP A 129 -12.91 -11.09 15.71
C ASP A 129 -11.87 -10.35 14.85
N PHE A 130 -12.31 -9.47 13.93
CA PHE A 130 -11.50 -8.77 12.94
C PHE A 130 -10.73 -9.67 11.97
N ASN A 131 -11.02 -10.96 11.91
CA ASN A 131 -10.39 -11.88 10.98
C ASN A 131 -10.81 -11.62 9.53
N ASN A 132 -12.01 -11.08 9.34
CA ASN A 132 -12.49 -10.65 8.03
C ASN A 132 -12.78 -9.15 8.07
N THR A 133 -12.19 -8.44 7.13
CA THR A 133 -12.32 -6.99 7.02
C THR A 133 -12.65 -6.58 5.58
N LEU A 134 -13.41 -5.51 5.42
CA LEU A 134 -13.76 -4.96 4.12
C LEU A 134 -13.96 -3.46 4.25
N ASN A 135 -13.23 -2.68 3.46
CA ASN A 135 -13.38 -1.24 3.36
C ASN A 135 -13.97 -0.85 2.01
N PHE A 136 -14.81 0.17 2.01
CA PHE A 136 -15.24 0.89 0.81
C PHE A 136 -14.90 2.35 0.98
N LYS A 137 -14.15 2.90 0.04
CA LYS A 137 -13.69 4.29 0.08
C LYS A 137 -14.18 5.03 -1.16
N LEU A 138 -14.62 6.27 -0.95
CA LEU A 138 -14.89 7.21 -2.02
C LEU A 138 -14.10 8.48 -1.75
N LEU A 139 -13.11 8.75 -2.58
CA LEU A 139 -12.12 9.78 -2.37
C LEU A 139 -12.14 10.77 -3.55
N TYR A 140 -12.20 12.06 -3.27
CA TYR A 140 -11.86 13.09 -4.25
C TYR A 140 -10.34 13.06 -4.44
N LYS A 141 -9.88 12.82 -5.66
CA LYS A 141 -8.46 12.69 -6.02
C LYS A 141 -8.00 13.90 -6.82
N GLN A 142 -7.16 14.71 -6.21
CA GLN A 142 -6.56 15.88 -6.82
C GLN A 142 -5.11 15.59 -7.21
N PHE A 143 -4.87 15.38 -8.48
CA PHE A 143 -3.50 15.33 -9.00
C PHE A 143 -2.85 16.72 -8.95
N ILE A 144 -1.52 16.75 -8.76
CA ILE A 144 -0.76 18.01 -8.72
C ILE A 144 -0.51 18.51 -10.14
N ASP A 145 -0.04 17.64 -11.02
CA ASP A 145 0.42 18.01 -12.37
C ASP A 145 -0.33 17.24 -13.49
N LEU A 146 -1.45 16.61 -13.16
CA LEU A 146 -2.25 15.87 -14.12
C LEU A 146 -3.72 16.28 -14.04
N TYR A 147 -4.35 16.49 -15.19
CA TYR A 147 -5.81 16.66 -15.28
C TYR A 147 -6.52 15.31 -15.09
N SER A 148 -7.66 15.33 -14.42
CA SER A 148 -8.59 14.20 -14.36
C SER A 148 -10.00 14.68 -14.73
N GLN A 149 -10.65 14.03 -15.69
CA GLN A 149 -12.03 14.32 -16.08
C GLN A 149 -13.00 13.98 -14.95
N VAL A 150 -12.72 12.91 -14.20
CA VAL A 150 -13.51 12.47 -13.05
C VAL A 150 -12.57 12.42 -11.85
N PRO A 151 -12.52 13.49 -11.02
CA PRO A 151 -11.57 13.59 -9.92
C PRO A 151 -12.01 12.79 -8.70
N PHE A 152 -12.40 11.53 -8.91
CA PHE A 152 -12.77 10.62 -7.84
C PHE A 152 -12.03 9.29 -8.01
N GLN A 153 -11.68 8.72 -6.87
CA GLN A 153 -11.19 7.35 -6.75
C GLN A 153 -12.17 6.55 -5.88
N PHE A 154 -12.53 5.37 -6.38
CA PHE A 154 -13.20 4.36 -5.58
C PHE A 154 -12.18 3.29 -5.22
N THR A 155 -12.12 2.95 -3.92
CA THR A 155 -11.21 1.93 -3.39
C THR A 155 -12.01 0.91 -2.59
N THR A 156 -11.71 -0.36 -2.78
CA THR A 156 -12.14 -1.43 -1.89
C THR A 156 -10.91 -2.17 -1.38
N VAL A 157 -10.83 -2.38 -0.06
CA VAL A 157 -9.73 -3.13 0.57
C VAL A 157 -10.32 -4.29 1.34
N TRP A 158 -9.73 -5.48 1.25
CA TRP A 158 -10.19 -6.66 1.99
C TRP A 158 -9.05 -7.37 2.71
N GLY A 159 -9.42 -8.09 3.77
CA GLY A 159 -8.52 -8.98 4.51
C GLY A 159 -9.29 -10.16 5.07
N CYS A 160 -8.78 -11.36 4.84
CA CYS A 160 -9.32 -12.61 5.38
C CYS A 160 -8.18 -13.38 6.03
N GLN A 161 -8.21 -13.55 7.34
CA GLN A 161 -7.28 -14.40 8.09
C GLN A 161 -7.80 -15.84 8.11
N ASP A 162 -6.90 -16.79 8.21
CA ASP A 162 -7.22 -18.22 8.30
C ASP A 162 -8.20 -18.67 7.22
N LEU A 163 -7.90 -18.25 5.99
CA LEU A 163 -8.72 -18.50 4.82
C LEU A 163 -9.08 -20.00 4.71
N PHE A 164 -10.36 -20.30 4.51
CA PHE A 164 -10.91 -21.68 4.50
C PHE A 164 -10.65 -22.48 5.79
N GLY A 165 -10.40 -21.80 6.91
CA GLY A 165 -10.05 -22.42 8.18
C GLY A 165 -8.62 -22.97 8.23
N ALA A 166 -7.75 -22.59 7.31
CA ALA A 166 -6.33 -22.94 7.32
C ALA A 166 -5.53 -21.93 8.15
N PRO A 167 -5.02 -22.32 9.35
CA PRO A 167 -4.30 -21.39 10.22
C PRO A 167 -3.09 -20.79 9.52
N GLY A 168 -2.95 -19.46 9.62
CA GLY A 168 -1.84 -18.71 9.03
C GLY A 168 -1.95 -18.44 7.53
N LEU A 169 -3.01 -18.91 6.85
CA LEU A 169 -3.28 -18.56 5.46
C LEU A 169 -4.08 -17.27 5.41
N ARG A 170 -3.51 -16.22 4.83
CA ARG A 170 -4.14 -14.90 4.70
C ARG A 170 -4.38 -14.56 3.23
N PHE A 171 -5.59 -14.13 2.91
CA PHE A 171 -5.93 -13.48 1.65
C PHE A 171 -6.27 -12.02 1.89
N SER A 172 -5.60 -11.11 1.22
CA SER A 172 -5.82 -9.69 1.34
C SER A 172 -5.61 -9.00 -0.01
N GLY A 173 -5.95 -7.72 -0.08
CA GLY A 173 -5.71 -6.95 -1.28
C GLY A 173 -6.63 -5.74 -1.37
N PHE A 174 -6.55 -5.09 -2.52
CA PHE A 174 -7.38 -3.94 -2.83
C PHE A 174 -7.77 -3.91 -4.31
N VAL A 175 -8.72 -3.07 -4.62
CA VAL A 175 -9.01 -2.60 -5.98
C VAL A 175 -9.27 -1.11 -5.94
N ASP A 176 -8.58 -0.39 -6.82
CA ASP A 176 -8.72 1.03 -7.07
C ASP A 176 -9.23 1.29 -8.47
N VAL A 177 -10.13 2.25 -8.58
CA VAL A 177 -10.65 2.75 -9.86
C VAL A 177 -10.62 4.27 -9.83
N TRP A 178 -9.90 4.86 -10.79
CA TRP A 178 -9.80 6.32 -10.92
C TRP A 178 -9.69 6.74 -12.40
N CYS A 179 -9.58 8.05 -12.63
CA CYS A 179 -9.42 8.60 -13.97
C CYS A 179 -8.12 9.42 -14.05
N GLU A 180 -7.29 9.14 -15.07
CA GLU A 180 -6.13 9.95 -15.45
C GLU A 180 -6.38 10.58 -16.83
N GLY A 181 -6.45 11.91 -16.89
CA GLY A 181 -6.92 12.59 -18.09
C GLY A 181 -8.35 12.19 -18.43
N HIS A 182 -8.53 11.44 -19.50
CA HIS A 182 -9.79 10.85 -19.94
C HIS A 182 -9.83 9.33 -19.79
N ASN A 183 -8.73 8.72 -19.33
CA ASN A 183 -8.61 7.27 -19.26
C ASN A 183 -9.04 6.77 -17.89
N THR A 184 -9.91 5.77 -17.87
CA THR A 184 -10.17 5.01 -16.65
C THR A 184 -8.98 4.10 -16.39
N VAL A 185 -8.49 4.14 -15.15
CA VAL A 185 -7.43 3.28 -14.64
C VAL A 185 -8.03 2.36 -13.58
N VAL A 186 -7.64 1.10 -13.62
CA VAL A 186 -7.98 0.11 -12.60
C VAL A 186 -6.69 -0.56 -12.14
N LEU A 187 -6.53 -0.67 -10.83
CA LEU A 187 -5.44 -1.42 -10.20
C LEU A 187 -6.03 -2.31 -9.11
N SER A 188 -5.64 -3.57 -9.09
CA SER A 188 -5.97 -4.50 -8.00
C SER A 188 -4.79 -5.41 -7.74
N GLU A 189 -4.49 -5.62 -6.46
CA GLU A 189 -3.39 -6.49 -6.03
C GLU A 189 -3.89 -7.48 -4.97
N PRO A 190 -4.61 -8.55 -5.39
CA PRO A 190 -4.88 -9.67 -4.50
C PRO A 190 -3.59 -10.36 -4.08
N GLN A 191 -3.44 -10.55 -2.77
CA GLN A 191 -2.28 -11.17 -2.12
C GLN A 191 -2.71 -12.43 -1.39
N LEU A 192 -1.88 -13.47 -1.47
CA LEU A 192 -2.02 -14.68 -0.68
C LEU A 192 -0.72 -14.93 0.09
N TRP A 193 -0.82 -15.00 1.42
CA TRP A 193 0.32 -15.20 2.31
C TRP A 193 0.11 -16.41 3.22
N TYR A 194 1.17 -17.15 3.48
CA TYR A 194 1.18 -18.22 4.47
C TYR A 194 2.28 -17.96 5.50
N SER A 195 1.90 -17.98 6.80
CA SER A 195 2.81 -17.80 7.93
C SER A 195 3.42 -19.14 8.35
N PHE A 196 4.75 -19.21 8.35
CA PHE A 196 5.48 -20.43 8.72
C PHE A 196 5.88 -20.42 10.19
N GLY A 197 5.08 -21.05 11.03
CA GLY A 197 5.43 -21.36 12.43
C GLY A 197 5.64 -20.17 13.36
N THR A 198 5.77 -18.96 12.82
CA THR A 198 5.80 -17.69 13.54
C THR A 198 4.99 -16.68 12.75
N GLU A 199 4.37 -15.72 13.42
CA GLU A 199 3.61 -14.64 12.76
C GLU A 199 4.52 -13.69 11.96
N HIS A 200 5.83 -13.77 12.16
CA HIS A 200 6.80 -12.86 11.56
C HIS A 200 7.13 -13.19 10.10
N PHE A 201 7.40 -14.47 9.80
CA PHE A 201 7.84 -14.86 8.45
C PHE A 201 6.70 -15.43 7.62
N ASN A 202 6.47 -14.84 6.46
CA ASN A 202 5.43 -15.24 5.54
C ASN A 202 6.02 -15.46 4.14
N LEU A 203 5.57 -16.51 3.46
CA LEU A 203 5.79 -16.72 2.03
C LEU A 203 4.46 -16.60 1.29
N GLY A 204 4.52 -16.04 0.11
CA GLY A 204 3.32 -15.82 -0.68
C GLY A 204 3.61 -14.97 -1.90
N GLY A 205 2.71 -14.08 -2.19
CA GLY A 205 2.85 -13.17 -3.30
C GLY A 205 1.56 -12.43 -3.59
N GLU A 206 1.60 -11.71 -4.68
CA GLU A 206 0.48 -10.94 -5.21
C GLU A 206 0.33 -11.14 -6.71
N VAL A 207 -0.81 -10.76 -7.23
CA VAL A 207 -1.02 -10.65 -8.67
C VAL A 207 -1.54 -9.24 -8.96
N GLU A 208 -0.73 -8.41 -9.62
CA GLU A 208 -1.26 -7.16 -10.15
C GLU A 208 -2.23 -7.47 -11.30
N LEU A 209 -3.45 -7.00 -11.15
CA LEU A 209 -4.48 -6.97 -12.17
C LEU A 209 -4.72 -5.50 -12.51
N SER A 210 -4.27 -5.06 -13.67
CA SER A 210 -4.33 -3.63 -14.00
C SER A 210 -4.95 -3.37 -15.36
N TYR A 211 -5.54 -2.19 -15.51
CA TYR A 211 -6.07 -1.68 -16.76
C TYR A 211 -5.64 -0.23 -16.94
N ASN A 212 -4.95 0.06 -18.05
CA ASN A 212 -4.39 1.40 -18.37
C ASN A 212 -3.48 1.97 -17.27
N PHE A 213 -2.76 1.14 -16.55
CA PHE A 213 -1.94 1.53 -15.40
C PHE A 213 -0.45 1.61 -15.77
N ALA A 214 0.28 2.55 -15.16
CA ALA A 214 1.74 2.72 -15.31
C ALA A 214 2.21 2.83 -16.77
N GLY A 215 1.40 3.48 -17.63
CA GLY A 215 1.70 3.66 -19.06
C GLY A 215 1.49 2.41 -19.91
N MET A 216 0.95 1.35 -19.36
CA MET A 216 0.57 0.13 -20.10
C MET A 216 -0.92 0.22 -20.48
N GLU A 217 -1.20 0.21 -21.79
CA GLU A 217 -2.57 0.23 -22.30
C GLU A 217 -3.25 -1.13 -22.18
N GLY A 218 -4.55 -1.14 -21.87
CA GLY A 218 -5.35 -2.35 -21.80
C GLY A 218 -5.17 -3.11 -20.49
N PHE A 219 -5.58 -4.39 -20.50
CA PHE A 219 -5.60 -5.24 -19.32
C PHE A 219 -4.31 -6.06 -19.20
N HIS A 220 -3.72 -6.05 -18.01
CA HIS A 220 -2.51 -6.80 -17.68
C HIS A 220 -2.69 -7.65 -16.43
N ILE A 221 -1.98 -8.77 -16.39
CA ILE A 221 -1.88 -9.69 -15.24
C ILE A 221 -0.39 -9.91 -14.98
N LEU A 222 0.12 -9.41 -13.86
CA LEU A 222 1.53 -9.45 -13.50
C LEU A 222 1.69 -10.17 -12.15
N PRO A 223 1.98 -11.49 -12.18
CA PRO A 223 2.15 -12.25 -10.94
C PRO A 223 3.51 -11.97 -10.30
N CYS A 224 3.51 -11.85 -8.97
CA CYS A 224 4.69 -11.68 -8.13
C CYS A 224 4.76 -12.79 -7.07
N LEU A 225 5.96 -13.31 -6.85
CA LEU A 225 6.25 -14.18 -5.70
C LEU A 225 7.05 -13.39 -4.67
N GLY A 226 6.72 -13.55 -3.40
CA GLY A 226 7.33 -12.72 -2.37
C GLY A 226 7.50 -13.39 -1.03
N MET A 227 8.26 -12.72 -0.18
CA MET A 227 8.38 -12.98 1.25
C MET A 227 8.14 -11.69 2.03
N LYS A 228 7.54 -11.86 3.21
CA LYS A 228 7.16 -10.79 4.12
C LYS A 228 7.68 -11.09 5.51
N TRP A 229 8.28 -10.07 6.12
CA TRP A 229 8.64 -10.09 7.53
C TRP A 229 7.79 -9.07 8.29
N VAL A 230 7.05 -9.51 9.29
CA VAL A 230 6.24 -8.67 10.18
C VAL A 230 7.04 -8.41 11.46
N PHE A 231 7.19 -7.15 11.87
CA PHE A 231 7.98 -6.73 13.04
C PHE A 231 7.19 -6.84 14.36
#